data_52de8a64f65acdcca722965ffbdc723e
#
_entry.id   52de8a64f65acdcca722965ffbdc723e
#
_cell.length_a   1.000
_cell.length_b   1.000
_cell.length_c   1.000
_cell.angle_alpha   90.00
_cell.angle_beta   90.00
_cell.angle_gamma   90.00
#
_symmetry.space_group_name_H-M   'P 1'
#
loop_
_entity.id
_entity.type
_entity.pdbx_description
1 polymer ?
#
loop_
_entity_poly.entity_id
_entity_poly.type
_entity_poly.pdbx_seq_one_letter_code
_entity_poly.pdbx_strand_id
1 'polypeptide(L)'
;MVFFSSILYNIFIIKLNIGGVDMGIKFCSLSSGSSGNCQYVETDRIKILIDSGFSGKKIESLLSSINVNPSEIDYILVTHEHIDHIKGVGVLSRKYDIPIFANEKTWISMEKLIGNVEEKNIKIFQSEEDFELGDLAIYPFKIFHDAAEPVGYIFYHKRTKISIMTDTGWVNDNMKNTIRGSSLYLIESNHDIQMLKEGSYPWYLKQRILSTKGHLSNLDAARTLIEVLMGNGEIVLLGHLSKENNRPELAYDTVREHIEEYGFSVNKNITLDLTYRDKAGKVYIL
;
A
#
# COMPACT_ATOMS: atom_id res chain seq x y z
N MET A 1 29.00 -8.90 -3.70
CA MET A 1 29.13 -7.51 -3.28
C MET A 1 27.88 -7.15 -2.49
N VAL A 2 27.68 -7.79 -1.32
CA VAL A 2 26.42 -7.77 -0.51
C VAL A 2 26.72 -7.47 0.96
N PHE A 3 27.86 -6.84 1.29
CA PHE A 3 28.30 -6.64 2.68
C PHE A 3 28.24 -5.20 3.21
N PHE A 4 27.68 -4.23 2.45
CA PHE A 4 27.68 -2.81 2.89
C PHE A 4 26.36 -2.31 3.50
N SER A 5 25.25 -3.01 3.36
CA SER A 5 23.95 -2.52 3.88
C SER A 5 23.73 -2.81 5.39
N SER A 6 24.41 -3.82 5.95
CA SER A 6 24.22 -4.21 7.35
C SER A 6 24.99 -3.34 8.37
N ILE A 7 25.98 -2.57 7.94
CA ILE A 7 26.81 -1.75 8.84
C ILE A 7 26.16 -0.38 9.10
N LEU A 8 25.47 0.19 8.14
CA LEU A 8 24.75 1.46 8.32
C LEU A 8 23.52 1.29 9.24
N TYR A 9 22.88 0.13 9.23
CA TYR A 9 21.73 -0.18 10.08
C TYR A 9 22.07 -0.19 11.59
N ASN A 10 23.30 -0.54 11.95
CA ASN A 10 23.75 -0.61 13.36
C ASN A 10 24.26 0.71 13.94
N ILE A 11 24.57 1.71 13.13
CA ILE A 11 25.06 3.02 13.61
C ILE A 11 23.92 3.95 14.01
N PHE A 12 22.70 3.74 13.47
CA PHE A 12 21.54 4.59 13.72
C PHE A 12 20.84 4.35 15.07
N ILE A 13 21.13 3.23 15.75
CA ILE A 13 20.44 2.82 17.00
C ILE A 13 20.92 3.61 18.24
N ILE A 14 22.01 4.40 18.18
CA ILE A 14 22.65 4.99 19.38
C ILE A 14 22.23 6.43 19.70
N LYS A 15 21.47 7.10 18.84
CA LYS A 15 21.01 8.47 19.12
C LYS A 15 19.49 8.54 19.12
N LEU A 16 18.85 8.40 20.25
CA LEU A 16 17.62 9.09 20.68
C LEU A 16 16.97 8.35 21.85
N ASN A 17 17.40 8.68 23.04
CA ASN A 17 16.61 8.40 24.24
C ASN A 17 16.35 9.76 24.90
N ILE A 18 15.24 10.39 24.54
CA ILE A 18 14.59 11.47 25.30
C ILE A 18 13.12 11.05 25.43
N GLY A 19 12.71 10.88 26.67
CA GLY A 19 11.47 10.24 27.12
C GLY A 19 10.18 10.73 26.45
N GLY A 20 9.69 9.96 25.51
CA GLY A 20 8.32 9.92 25.06
C GLY A 20 7.89 8.46 25.02
N VAL A 21 6.65 8.15 25.35
CA VAL A 21 6.09 6.82 25.12
C VAL A 21 6.16 6.57 23.62
N ASP A 22 6.97 5.60 23.21
CA ASP A 22 7.08 5.21 21.78
C ASP A 22 5.72 4.71 21.31
N MET A 23 5.06 5.50 20.48
CA MET A 23 3.72 5.15 19.94
C MET A 23 3.78 4.16 18.77
N GLY A 24 5.00 3.77 18.34
CA GLY A 24 5.15 2.86 17.20
C GLY A 24 4.78 3.50 15.86
N ILE A 25 4.48 2.68 14.87
CA ILE A 25 3.94 3.12 13.59
C ILE A 25 2.48 2.69 13.47
N LYS A 26 1.60 3.61 13.10
CA LYS A 26 0.18 3.33 12.84
C LYS A 26 -0.05 3.14 11.34
N PHE A 27 -0.88 2.18 11.02
CA PHE A 27 -1.36 1.92 9.66
C PHE A 27 -2.88 1.82 9.64
N CYS A 28 -3.51 2.43 8.64
CA CYS A 28 -4.94 2.25 8.36
C CYS A 28 -5.20 2.28 6.86
N SER A 29 -5.88 1.27 6.32
CA SER A 29 -6.46 1.38 4.99
C SER A 29 -7.74 2.22 5.09
N LEU A 30 -7.71 3.44 4.59
CA LEU A 30 -8.88 4.32 4.52
C LEU A 30 -9.85 3.86 3.44
N SER A 31 -9.32 3.31 2.37
CA SER A 31 -10.07 2.69 1.27
C SER A 31 -9.14 1.88 0.38
N SER A 32 -9.63 0.80 -0.22
CA SER A 32 -8.86 -0.01 -1.16
C SER A 32 -9.78 -0.70 -2.16
N GLY A 33 -9.62 -0.36 -3.44
CA GLY A 33 -10.38 -0.91 -4.58
C GLY A 33 -10.51 0.07 -5.74
N SER A 34 -10.99 -0.39 -6.88
CA SER A 34 -11.11 0.36 -8.14
C SER A 34 -11.98 1.64 -8.07
N SER A 35 -12.62 1.93 -6.94
CA SER A 35 -13.38 3.17 -6.74
C SER A 35 -12.51 4.28 -6.17
N GLY A 36 -11.44 3.92 -5.48
CA GLY A 36 -10.48 4.83 -4.86
C GLY A 36 -9.65 4.14 -3.80
N ASN A 37 -8.35 4.38 -3.85
CA ASN A 37 -7.34 3.86 -2.95
C ASN A 37 -6.78 4.99 -2.09
N CYS A 38 -6.63 4.75 -0.81
CA CYS A 38 -5.97 5.66 0.11
C CYS A 38 -5.54 4.89 1.36
N GLN A 39 -4.25 4.93 1.67
CA GLN A 39 -3.71 4.34 2.88
C GLN A 39 -3.15 5.43 3.78
N TYR A 40 -3.17 5.21 5.08
CA TYR A 40 -2.68 6.15 6.09
C TYR A 40 -1.58 5.50 6.90
N VAL A 41 -0.47 6.22 7.03
CA VAL A 41 0.68 5.86 7.88
C VAL A 41 1.00 7.03 8.80
N GLU A 42 1.21 6.75 10.10
CA GLU A 42 1.55 7.76 11.11
C GLU A 42 2.65 7.24 12.03
N THR A 43 3.59 8.12 12.34
CA THR A 43 4.54 7.97 13.45
C THR A 43 4.36 9.12 14.44
N ASP A 44 5.24 9.21 15.44
CA ASP A 44 5.25 10.35 16.36
C ASP A 44 5.60 11.68 15.68
N ARG A 45 6.15 11.65 14.46
CA ARG A 45 6.70 12.83 13.78
C ARG A 45 5.98 13.21 12.50
N ILE A 46 5.38 12.25 11.80
CA ILE A 46 4.77 12.49 10.49
C ILE A 46 3.51 11.68 10.25
N LYS A 47 2.64 12.24 9.41
CA LYS A 47 1.40 11.63 8.92
C LYS A 47 1.39 11.65 7.41
N ILE A 48 1.26 10.49 6.79
CA ILE A 48 1.38 10.32 5.34
C ILE A 48 0.13 9.66 4.78
N LEU A 49 -0.34 10.16 3.63
CA LEU A 49 -1.26 9.42 2.77
C LEU A 49 -0.48 8.74 1.65
N ILE A 50 -0.83 7.51 1.36
CA ILE A 50 -0.41 6.80 0.17
C ILE A 50 -1.63 6.71 -0.73
N ASP A 51 -1.56 7.41 -1.85
CA ASP A 51 -2.65 7.69 -2.77
C ASP A 51 -3.80 8.51 -2.15
N SER A 52 -4.66 9.03 -3.00
CA SER A 52 -5.89 9.77 -2.64
C SER A 52 -6.90 9.63 -3.77
N GLY A 53 -7.38 8.41 -3.96
CA GLY A 53 -8.17 8.03 -5.13
C GLY A 53 -9.63 8.51 -5.12
N PHE A 54 -10.12 9.03 -4.01
CA PHE A 54 -11.44 9.67 -3.94
C PHE A 54 -11.35 11.20 -4.04
N SER A 55 -12.51 11.86 -4.11
CA SER A 55 -12.57 13.32 -3.99
C SER A 55 -11.98 13.78 -2.65
N GLY A 56 -11.38 14.97 -2.62
CA GLY A 56 -10.81 15.53 -1.39
C GLY A 56 -11.81 15.48 -0.22
N LYS A 57 -13.08 15.87 -0.44
CA LYS A 57 -14.14 15.79 0.59
C LYS A 57 -14.36 14.37 1.14
N LYS A 58 -14.26 13.34 0.30
CA LYS A 58 -14.41 11.94 0.77
C LYS A 58 -13.18 11.53 1.58
N ILE A 59 -11.96 11.89 1.15
CA ILE A 59 -10.72 11.62 1.92
C ILE A 59 -10.77 12.32 3.28
N GLU A 60 -11.19 13.59 3.34
CA GLU A 60 -11.40 14.31 4.60
C GLU A 60 -12.36 13.56 5.54
N SER A 61 -13.47 13.06 5.01
CA SER A 61 -14.43 12.27 5.78
C SER A 61 -13.83 10.95 6.29
N LEU A 62 -13.01 10.28 5.47
CA LEU A 62 -12.34 9.03 5.87
C LEU A 62 -11.30 9.29 6.96
N LEU A 63 -10.48 10.34 6.85
CA LEU A 63 -9.53 10.75 7.90
C LEU A 63 -10.26 11.09 9.20
N SER A 64 -11.36 11.87 9.12
CA SER A 64 -12.16 12.21 10.28
C SER A 64 -12.74 10.99 10.98
N SER A 65 -13.07 9.92 10.24
CA SER A 65 -13.60 8.66 10.82
C SER A 65 -12.59 7.90 11.68
N ILE A 66 -11.30 8.21 11.54
CA ILE A 66 -10.21 7.69 12.37
C ILE A 66 -9.61 8.77 13.29
N ASN A 67 -10.33 9.88 13.50
CA ASN A 67 -9.95 11.01 14.34
C ASN A 67 -8.65 11.72 13.89
N VAL A 68 -8.38 11.78 12.59
CA VAL A 68 -7.27 12.52 11.99
C VAL A 68 -7.81 13.78 11.31
N ASN A 69 -7.22 14.93 11.63
CA ASN A 69 -7.54 16.19 10.92
C ASN A 69 -6.78 16.21 9.60
N PRO A 70 -7.43 16.44 8.45
CA PRO A 70 -6.75 16.52 7.15
C PRO A 70 -5.61 17.56 7.08
N SER A 71 -5.66 18.61 7.89
CA SER A 71 -4.59 19.62 7.95
C SER A 71 -3.31 19.14 8.67
N GLU A 72 -3.36 17.96 9.29
CA GLU A 72 -2.20 17.35 9.95
C GLU A 72 -1.43 16.40 9.03
N ILE A 73 -1.88 16.22 7.79
CA ILE A 73 -1.17 15.39 6.82
C ILE A 73 0.05 16.14 6.30
N ASP A 74 1.22 15.56 6.48
CA ASP A 74 2.50 16.14 6.08
C ASP A 74 2.84 15.87 4.62
N TYR A 75 2.49 14.69 4.10
CA TYR A 75 2.87 14.26 2.76
C TYR A 75 1.82 13.37 2.10
N ILE A 76 1.78 13.41 0.76
CA ILE A 76 1.06 12.42 -0.07
C ILE A 76 2.09 11.72 -0.94
N LEU A 77 2.16 10.38 -0.86
CA LEU A 77 2.94 9.54 -1.76
C LEU A 77 2.00 8.93 -2.80
N VAL A 78 2.41 8.91 -4.06
CA VAL A 78 1.61 8.36 -5.16
C VAL A 78 2.26 7.09 -5.69
N THR A 79 1.49 6.01 -5.81
CA THR A 79 1.95 4.73 -6.35
C THR A 79 2.04 4.77 -7.87
N HIS A 80 1.01 5.30 -8.53
CA HIS A 80 0.91 5.47 -9.97
C HIS A 80 -0.25 6.43 -10.35
N GLU A 81 -0.36 6.77 -11.62
CA GLU A 81 -1.21 7.85 -12.14
C GLU A 81 -2.68 7.50 -12.40
N HIS A 82 -3.16 6.28 -12.13
CA HIS A 82 -4.57 5.95 -12.34
C HIS A 82 -5.50 6.80 -11.48
N ILE A 83 -6.67 7.13 -12.04
CA ILE A 83 -7.58 8.12 -11.42
C ILE A 83 -8.08 7.69 -10.03
N ASP A 84 -8.23 6.41 -9.79
CA ASP A 84 -8.59 5.83 -8.49
C ASP A 84 -7.44 5.82 -7.47
N HIS A 85 -6.30 6.41 -7.82
CA HIS A 85 -5.16 6.70 -6.93
C HIS A 85 -4.92 8.21 -6.78
N ILE A 86 -5.22 9.02 -7.78
CA ILE A 86 -4.80 10.42 -7.79
C ILE A 86 -5.94 11.45 -7.73
N LYS A 87 -7.20 11.06 -7.80
CA LYS A 87 -8.37 11.96 -7.94
C LYS A 87 -8.42 13.11 -6.93
N GLY A 88 -8.01 12.87 -5.70
CA GLY A 88 -8.00 13.85 -4.61
C GLY A 88 -6.64 14.51 -4.38
N VAL A 89 -5.56 13.97 -4.94
CA VAL A 89 -4.18 14.37 -4.63
C VAL A 89 -3.97 15.88 -4.80
N GLY A 90 -4.26 16.41 -5.98
CA GLY A 90 -4.06 17.84 -6.24
C GLY A 90 -5.00 18.75 -5.43
N VAL A 91 -6.23 18.29 -5.14
CA VAL A 91 -7.19 19.04 -4.31
C VAL A 91 -6.69 19.17 -2.88
N LEU A 92 -6.23 18.06 -2.29
CA LEU A 92 -5.70 18.06 -0.92
C LEU A 92 -4.41 18.86 -0.82
N SER A 93 -3.50 18.70 -1.78
CA SER A 93 -2.26 19.49 -1.83
C SER A 93 -2.55 20.99 -1.86
N ARG A 94 -3.42 21.47 -2.75
CA ARG A 94 -3.78 22.90 -2.81
C ARG A 94 -4.49 23.40 -1.56
N LYS A 95 -5.35 22.59 -0.96
CA LYS A 95 -6.16 23.01 0.19
C LYS A 95 -5.36 23.09 1.50
N TYR A 96 -4.43 22.15 1.67
CA TYR A 96 -3.70 22.00 2.93
C TYR A 96 -2.20 22.21 2.80
N ASP A 97 -1.73 22.65 1.62
CA ASP A 97 -0.32 22.91 1.31
C ASP A 97 0.56 21.66 1.47
N ILE A 98 0.06 20.50 1.05
CA ILE A 98 0.72 19.20 1.26
C ILE A 98 1.64 18.86 0.07
N PRO A 99 2.95 18.61 0.31
CA PRO A 99 3.86 18.09 -0.71
C PRO A 99 3.45 16.71 -1.21
N ILE A 100 3.58 16.50 -2.53
CA ILE A 100 3.26 15.27 -3.23
C ILE A 100 4.56 14.63 -3.70
N PHE A 101 4.76 13.36 -3.37
CA PHE A 101 5.89 12.55 -3.79
C PHE A 101 5.46 11.52 -4.84
N ALA A 102 6.12 11.53 -5.99
CA ALA A 102 5.97 10.52 -7.04
C ALA A 102 7.28 10.39 -7.82
N ASN A 103 7.48 9.28 -8.55
CA ASN A 103 8.57 9.23 -9.50
C ASN A 103 8.28 10.11 -10.73
N GLU A 104 9.31 10.41 -11.51
CA GLU A 104 9.21 11.36 -12.63
C GLU A 104 8.14 10.98 -13.65
N LYS A 105 8.04 9.69 -14.02
CA LYS A 105 7.07 9.25 -15.05
C LYS A 105 5.63 9.33 -14.55
N THR A 106 5.41 9.00 -13.29
CA THR A 106 4.11 9.18 -12.64
C THR A 106 3.74 10.67 -12.60
N TRP A 107 4.69 11.57 -12.27
CA TRP A 107 4.48 13.01 -12.30
C TRP A 107 4.06 13.50 -13.68
N ILE A 108 4.82 13.16 -14.73
CA ILE A 108 4.51 13.53 -16.13
C ILE A 108 3.11 13.07 -16.54
N SER A 109 2.72 11.88 -16.10
CA SER A 109 1.44 11.28 -16.47
C SER A 109 0.26 11.85 -15.69
N MET A 110 0.45 12.25 -14.42
CA MET A 110 -0.65 12.73 -13.58
C MET A 110 -0.82 14.26 -13.54
N GLU A 111 0.18 15.07 -13.90
CA GLU A 111 0.18 16.54 -13.68
C GLU A 111 -1.06 17.23 -14.25
N LYS A 112 -1.49 16.86 -15.48
CA LYS A 112 -2.68 17.42 -16.11
C LYS A 112 -3.99 16.94 -15.50
N LEU A 113 -3.98 15.80 -14.82
CA LEU A 113 -5.16 15.18 -14.22
C LEU A 113 -5.47 15.76 -12.83
N ILE A 114 -4.43 16.10 -12.06
CA ILE A 114 -4.56 16.59 -10.68
C ILE A 114 -4.73 18.11 -10.60
N GLY A 115 -4.55 18.83 -11.72
CA GLY A 115 -4.56 20.30 -11.80
C GLY A 115 -3.28 20.90 -11.24
N ASN A 116 -3.19 22.23 -11.25
CA ASN A 116 -1.98 22.95 -10.86
C ASN A 116 -1.58 22.65 -9.41
N VAL A 117 -0.32 22.31 -9.20
CA VAL A 117 0.33 22.12 -7.90
C VAL A 117 1.44 23.15 -7.79
N GLU A 118 1.61 23.77 -6.62
CA GLU A 118 2.70 24.70 -6.37
C GLU A 118 4.05 23.96 -6.49
N GLU A 119 5.05 24.58 -7.12
CA GLU A 119 6.36 23.98 -7.40
C GLU A 119 7.04 23.44 -6.12
N LYS A 120 6.91 24.17 -5.00
CA LYS A 120 7.43 23.72 -3.70
C LYS A 120 6.85 22.37 -3.23
N ASN A 121 5.65 22.03 -3.69
CA ASN A 121 4.93 20.79 -3.33
C ASN A 121 5.16 19.65 -4.31
N ILE A 122 5.91 19.85 -5.39
CA ILE A 122 6.34 18.83 -6.33
C ILE A 122 7.61 18.18 -5.79
N LYS A 123 7.55 16.90 -5.42
CA LYS A 123 8.69 16.15 -4.93
C LYS A 123 8.86 14.89 -5.78
N ILE A 124 10.08 14.69 -6.27
CA ILE A 124 10.41 13.55 -7.14
C ILE A 124 11.35 12.61 -6.38
N PHE A 125 11.00 11.31 -6.36
CA PHE A 125 11.89 10.25 -5.88
C PHE A 125 12.30 9.34 -7.04
N GLN A 126 13.37 8.57 -6.85
CA GLN A 126 13.79 7.52 -7.77
C GLN A 126 13.21 6.18 -7.31
N SER A 127 12.59 5.44 -8.24
CA SER A 127 12.13 4.07 -7.95
C SER A 127 13.33 3.18 -7.63
N GLU A 128 13.18 2.29 -6.64
CA GLU A 128 14.22 1.37 -6.16
C GLU A 128 15.39 2.06 -5.41
N GLU A 129 15.22 3.32 -5.02
CA GLU A 129 16.11 4.05 -4.12
C GLU A 129 15.34 4.49 -2.88
N ASP A 130 15.91 4.26 -1.70
CA ASP A 130 15.30 4.67 -0.43
C ASP A 130 15.45 6.18 -0.18
N PHE A 131 14.47 6.74 0.48
CA PHE A 131 14.49 8.12 0.98
C PHE A 131 13.85 8.20 2.36
N GLU A 132 14.13 9.30 3.07
CA GLU A 132 13.61 9.50 4.42
C GLU A 132 12.61 10.66 4.48
N LEU A 133 11.51 10.44 5.22
CA LEU A 133 10.57 11.48 5.63
C LEU A 133 10.38 11.40 7.15
N GLY A 134 10.79 12.43 7.86
CA GLY A 134 10.74 12.46 9.32
C GLY A 134 11.59 11.34 9.95
N ASP A 135 10.93 10.35 10.50
CA ASP A 135 11.53 9.17 11.14
C ASP A 135 11.19 7.86 10.40
N LEU A 136 10.66 7.96 9.19
CA LEU A 136 10.41 6.84 8.29
C LEU A 136 11.48 6.77 7.20
N ALA A 137 12.09 5.59 7.00
CA ALA A 137 12.74 5.26 5.75
C ALA A 137 11.74 4.57 4.81
N ILE A 138 11.69 5.04 3.57
CA ILE A 138 10.69 4.64 2.57
C ILE A 138 11.41 4.09 1.35
N TYR A 139 11.05 2.89 0.93
CA TYR A 139 11.59 2.25 -0.27
C TYR A 139 10.47 2.00 -1.28
N PRO A 140 10.42 2.77 -2.40
CA PRO A 140 9.51 2.54 -3.50
C PRO A 140 10.06 1.45 -4.42
N PHE A 141 9.43 0.28 -4.46
CA PHE A 141 9.83 -0.83 -5.33
C PHE A 141 8.89 -0.98 -6.53
N LYS A 142 9.45 -1.32 -7.69
CA LYS A 142 8.66 -1.50 -8.91
C LYS A 142 7.72 -2.69 -8.82
N ILE A 143 6.51 -2.50 -9.33
CA ILE A 143 5.47 -3.53 -9.45
C ILE A 143 5.06 -3.69 -10.92
N PHE A 144 4.30 -4.73 -11.23
CA PHE A 144 3.86 -5.03 -12.59
C PHE A 144 2.42 -4.60 -12.81
N HIS A 145 2.25 -3.39 -13.34
CA HIS A 145 0.95 -2.81 -13.67
C HIS A 145 1.00 -2.03 -14.98
N ASP A 146 -0.17 -1.75 -15.58
CA ASP A 146 -0.29 -1.00 -16.84
C ASP A 146 -0.31 0.53 -16.61
N ALA A 147 0.70 1.03 -15.92
CA ALA A 147 0.94 2.43 -15.61
C ALA A 147 2.35 2.87 -16.05
N ALA A 148 2.67 4.16 -15.96
CA ALA A 148 3.92 4.72 -16.48
C ALA A 148 5.17 4.18 -15.77
N GLU A 149 5.17 4.17 -14.44
CA GLU A 149 6.18 3.52 -13.60
C GLU A 149 5.58 3.21 -12.21
N PRO A 150 4.73 2.17 -12.12
CA PRO A 150 4.02 1.87 -10.89
C PRO A 150 4.95 1.32 -9.81
N VAL A 151 4.71 1.74 -8.54
CA VAL A 151 5.50 1.30 -7.40
C VAL A 151 4.59 0.84 -6.25
N GLY A 152 5.08 -0.17 -5.50
CA GLY A 152 4.66 -0.43 -4.14
C GLY A 152 5.61 0.27 -3.15
N TYR A 153 5.27 0.29 -1.89
CA TYR A 153 6.08 0.93 -0.86
C TYR A 153 6.43 -0.01 0.29
N ILE A 154 7.67 0.10 0.76
CA ILE A 154 8.08 -0.40 2.06
C ILE A 154 8.32 0.79 2.99
N PHE A 155 7.75 0.74 4.18
CA PHE A 155 8.01 1.68 5.25
C PHE A 155 8.80 0.99 6.35
N TYR A 156 9.90 1.59 6.75
CA TYR A 156 10.70 1.16 7.90
C TYR A 156 10.60 2.23 8.99
N HIS A 157 10.17 1.82 10.17
CA HIS A 157 10.23 2.60 11.38
C HIS A 157 10.86 1.76 12.49
N LYS A 158 12.08 2.09 12.91
CA LYS A 158 12.85 1.29 13.87
C LYS A 158 13.00 -0.17 13.42
N ARG A 159 12.32 -1.11 14.08
CA ARG A 159 12.32 -2.55 13.74
C ARG A 159 11.07 -3.00 12.98
N THR A 160 10.14 -2.11 12.81
CA THR A 160 8.88 -2.40 12.13
C THR A 160 9.00 -2.14 10.64
N LYS A 161 8.48 -3.07 9.86
CA LYS A 161 8.42 -2.99 8.40
C LYS A 161 6.97 -3.15 7.95
N ILE A 162 6.48 -2.25 7.11
CA ILE A 162 5.16 -2.32 6.47
C ILE A 162 5.35 -2.41 4.97
N SER A 163 4.67 -3.34 4.31
CA SER A 163 4.64 -3.48 2.86
C SER A 163 3.26 -3.13 2.31
N ILE A 164 3.22 -2.27 1.29
CA ILE A 164 2.03 -1.94 0.52
C ILE A 164 2.28 -2.37 -0.92
N MET A 165 1.51 -3.35 -1.40
CA MET A 165 1.61 -3.90 -2.76
C MET A 165 0.21 -4.21 -3.29
N THR A 166 -0.38 -3.24 -3.96
CA THR A 166 -1.64 -3.36 -4.71
C THR A 166 -1.39 -3.04 -6.18
N ASP A 167 -2.34 -3.35 -7.03
CA ASP A 167 -2.27 -3.08 -8.45
C ASP A 167 -1.06 -3.75 -9.13
N THR A 168 -0.93 -5.05 -8.93
CA THR A 168 0.09 -5.85 -9.60
C THR A 168 -0.49 -7.15 -10.12
N GLY A 169 -0.20 -7.47 -11.39
CA GLY A 169 -0.65 -8.71 -12.00
C GLY A 169 0.30 -9.89 -11.77
N TRP A 170 1.48 -9.65 -11.23
CA TRP A 170 2.49 -10.66 -10.99
C TRP A 170 3.47 -10.23 -9.89
N VAL A 171 3.98 -11.22 -9.14
CA VAL A 171 4.98 -11.00 -8.09
C VAL A 171 6.20 -11.87 -8.37
N ASN A 172 7.33 -11.26 -8.67
CA ASN A 172 8.60 -11.94 -8.90
C ASN A 172 9.39 -12.14 -7.60
N ASP A 173 10.50 -12.88 -7.68
CA ASP A 173 11.32 -13.20 -6.51
C ASP A 173 11.96 -11.95 -5.87
N ASN A 174 12.31 -10.92 -6.67
CA ASN A 174 12.80 -9.66 -6.12
C ASN A 174 11.73 -8.97 -5.26
N MET A 175 10.49 -8.89 -5.73
CA MET A 175 9.37 -8.33 -4.97
C MET A 175 9.10 -9.13 -3.70
N LYS A 176 9.07 -10.49 -3.79
CA LYS A 176 8.92 -11.36 -2.62
C LYS A 176 10.02 -11.12 -1.60
N ASN A 177 11.28 -11.05 -2.03
CA ASN A 177 12.42 -10.77 -1.15
C ASN A 177 12.32 -9.36 -0.53
N THR A 178 11.83 -8.39 -1.31
CA THR A 178 11.62 -7.02 -0.84
C THR A 178 10.56 -6.95 0.25
N ILE A 179 9.41 -7.61 0.09
CA ILE A 179 8.33 -7.55 1.08
C ILE A 179 8.51 -8.51 2.26
N ARG A 180 9.32 -9.57 2.12
CA ARG A 180 9.54 -10.60 3.16
C ARG A 180 9.92 -10.00 4.50
N GLY A 181 9.37 -10.58 5.58
CA GLY A 181 9.65 -10.16 6.96
C GLY A 181 8.98 -8.82 7.34
N SER A 182 7.91 -8.43 6.66
CA SER A 182 7.09 -7.30 7.08
C SER A 182 6.22 -7.65 8.27
N SER A 183 6.07 -6.72 9.20
CA SER A 183 5.13 -6.85 10.33
C SER A 183 3.69 -6.69 9.88
N LEU A 184 3.47 -5.91 8.80
CA LEU A 184 2.17 -5.74 8.15
C LEU A 184 2.34 -5.78 6.64
N TYR A 185 1.46 -6.53 5.99
CA TYR A 185 1.31 -6.62 4.54
C TYR A 185 -0.06 -6.08 4.14
N LEU A 186 -0.11 -5.04 3.31
CA LEU A 186 -1.27 -4.76 2.48
C LEU A 186 -0.98 -5.36 1.11
N ILE A 187 -1.65 -6.44 0.77
CA ILE A 187 -1.46 -7.17 -0.49
C ILE A 187 -2.76 -7.21 -1.29
N GLU A 188 -2.65 -7.11 -2.60
CA GLU A 188 -3.80 -7.25 -3.49
C GLU A 188 -4.38 -8.67 -3.45
N SER A 189 -5.73 -8.74 -3.41
CA SER A 189 -6.52 -9.95 -3.60
C SER A 189 -7.75 -9.56 -4.45
N ASN A 190 -7.48 -9.27 -5.74
CA ASN A 190 -8.44 -8.54 -6.57
C ASN A 190 -9.64 -9.41 -6.96
N HIS A 191 -9.42 -10.60 -7.48
CA HIS A 191 -10.49 -11.40 -8.06
C HIS A 191 -10.39 -12.88 -7.74
N ASP A 192 -11.53 -13.53 -7.72
CA ASP A 192 -11.63 -14.97 -7.88
C ASP A 192 -11.56 -15.32 -9.37
N ILE A 193 -10.73 -16.29 -9.71
CA ILE A 193 -10.46 -16.68 -11.11
C ILE A 193 -11.73 -17.16 -11.81
N GLN A 194 -12.57 -17.94 -11.11
CA GLN A 194 -13.79 -18.50 -11.69
C GLN A 194 -14.86 -17.40 -11.87
N MET A 195 -15.07 -16.57 -10.86
CA MET A 195 -15.97 -15.42 -10.97
C MET A 195 -15.57 -14.50 -12.11
N LEU A 196 -14.28 -14.22 -12.30
CA LEU A 196 -13.80 -13.39 -13.40
C LEU A 196 -14.07 -14.07 -14.76
N LYS A 197 -13.79 -15.36 -14.91
CA LYS A 197 -14.00 -16.10 -16.16
C LYS A 197 -15.48 -16.15 -16.54
N GLU A 198 -16.37 -16.37 -15.58
CA GLU A 198 -17.82 -16.49 -15.79
C GLU A 198 -18.55 -15.13 -15.74
N GLY A 199 -17.93 -14.12 -15.15
CA GLY A 199 -18.52 -12.79 -14.95
C GLY A 199 -18.87 -12.05 -16.25
N SER A 200 -19.56 -10.93 -16.11
CA SER A 200 -20.11 -10.14 -17.21
C SER A 200 -19.09 -9.29 -17.97
N TYR A 201 -17.84 -9.20 -17.51
CA TYR A 201 -16.84 -8.39 -18.18
C TYR A 201 -16.53 -8.89 -19.59
N PRO A 202 -16.32 -7.98 -20.55
CA PRO A 202 -15.95 -8.36 -21.91
C PRO A 202 -14.58 -9.05 -21.90
N TRP A 203 -14.37 -9.94 -22.88
CA TRP A 203 -13.18 -10.81 -22.91
C TRP A 203 -11.85 -10.05 -22.85
N TYR A 204 -11.72 -8.94 -23.55
CA TYR A 204 -10.50 -8.12 -23.54
C TYR A 204 -10.15 -7.61 -22.12
N LEU A 205 -11.17 -7.25 -21.33
CA LEU A 205 -10.97 -6.79 -19.96
C LEU A 205 -10.56 -7.95 -19.03
N LYS A 206 -11.18 -9.13 -19.21
CA LYS A 206 -10.76 -10.35 -18.50
C LYS A 206 -9.30 -10.70 -18.79
N GLN A 207 -8.89 -10.64 -20.06
CA GLN A 207 -7.49 -10.87 -20.45
C GLN A 207 -6.54 -9.84 -19.83
N ARG A 208 -6.92 -8.56 -19.81
CA ARG A 208 -6.12 -7.51 -19.15
C ARG A 208 -5.95 -7.81 -17.66
N ILE A 209 -7.05 -8.12 -16.94
CA ILE A 209 -7.02 -8.43 -15.51
C ILE A 209 -6.12 -9.65 -15.22
N LEU A 210 -6.21 -10.70 -16.03
CA LEU A 210 -5.41 -11.93 -15.90
C LEU A 210 -3.97 -11.81 -16.38
N SER A 211 -3.58 -10.68 -16.96
CA SER A 211 -2.23 -10.48 -17.47
C SER A 211 -1.23 -10.19 -16.35
N THR A 212 0.06 -10.32 -16.65
CA THR A 212 1.13 -9.95 -15.70
C THR A 212 1.15 -8.48 -15.31
N LYS A 213 0.43 -7.62 -16.04
CA LYS A 213 0.24 -6.19 -15.75
C LYS A 213 -1.18 -5.86 -15.26
N GLY A 214 -1.98 -6.88 -14.98
CA GLY A 214 -3.33 -6.75 -14.46
C GLY A 214 -3.36 -6.72 -12.94
N HIS A 215 -4.04 -7.72 -12.34
CA HIS A 215 -4.27 -7.78 -10.90
C HIS A 215 -4.09 -9.19 -10.37
N LEU A 216 -3.62 -9.33 -9.12
CA LEU A 216 -3.50 -10.64 -8.46
C LEU A 216 -4.88 -11.25 -8.18
N SER A 217 -5.00 -12.54 -8.46
CA SER A 217 -6.12 -13.34 -7.96
C SER A 217 -5.98 -13.62 -6.47
N ASN A 218 -7.07 -14.07 -5.82
CA ASN A 218 -7.04 -14.55 -4.44
C ASN A 218 -5.99 -15.66 -4.26
N LEU A 219 -5.89 -16.55 -5.22
CA LEU A 219 -4.94 -17.66 -5.19
C LEU A 219 -3.49 -17.19 -5.34
N ASP A 220 -3.21 -16.21 -6.21
CA ASP A 220 -1.85 -15.69 -6.39
C ASP A 220 -1.40 -14.85 -5.17
N ALA A 221 -2.33 -14.16 -4.53
CA ALA A 221 -2.10 -13.51 -3.23
C ALA A 221 -1.70 -14.55 -2.17
N ALA A 222 -2.46 -15.64 -2.06
CA ALA A 222 -2.16 -16.72 -1.11
C ALA A 222 -0.78 -17.34 -1.38
N ARG A 223 -0.47 -17.67 -2.64
CA ARG A 223 0.85 -18.21 -3.04
C ARG A 223 1.99 -17.28 -2.70
N THR A 224 1.81 -15.96 -2.93
CA THR A 224 2.81 -14.97 -2.56
C THR A 224 3.01 -14.93 -1.05
N LEU A 225 1.93 -14.92 -0.27
CA LEU A 225 1.97 -14.90 1.18
C LEU A 225 2.67 -16.13 1.77
N ILE A 226 2.40 -17.33 1.26
CA ILE A 226 3.08 -18.57 1.68
C ILE A 226 4.61 -18.45 1.59
N GLU A 227 5.11 -17.75 0.57
CA GLU A 227 6.55 -17.61 0.37
C GLU A 227 7.19 -16.50 1.22
N VAL A 228 6.43 -15.51 1.71
CA VAL A 228 6.99 -14.34 2.40
C VAL A 228 6.70 -14.28 3.88
N LEU A 229 5.65 -14.95 4.36
CA LEU A 229 5.30 -15.03 5.78
C LEU A 229 6.33 -15.83 6.57
N MET A 230 6.55 -15.44 7.81
CA MET A 230 7.49 -16.07 8.76
C MET A 230 6.76 -16.73 9.93
N GLY A 231 5.48 -16.44 10.15
CA GLY A 231 4.68 -16.96 11.27
C GLY A 231 4.99 -16.31 12.61
N ASN A 232 5.41 -15.04 12.60
CA ASN A 232 5.86 -14.29 13.77
C ASN A 232 4.83 -13.24 14.26
N GLY A 233 3.55 -13.46 13.95
CA GLY A 233 2.49 -12.52 14.35
C GLY A 233 2.19 -11.45 13.32
N GLU A 234 2.55 -11.68 12.05
CA GLU A 234 2.33 -10.73 10.98
C GLU A 234 0.85 -10.43 10.76
N ILE A 235 0.58 -9.21 10.35
CA ILE A 235 -0.74 -8.75 9.94
C ILE A 235 -0.80 -8.74 8.43
N VAL A 236 -1.78 -9.43 7.87
CA VAL A 236 -2.07 -9.46 6.43
C VAL A 236 -3.42 -8.80 6.18
N LEU A 237 -3.43 -7.78 5.36
CA LEU A 237 -4.62 -7.08 4.90
C LEU A 237 -4.82 -7.37 3.42
N LEU A 238 -5.90 -8.04 3.07
CA LEU A 238 -6.27 -8.27 1.69
C LEU A 238 -6.97 -7.02 1.15
N GLY A 239 -6.39 -6.43 0.13
CA GLY A 239 -6.84 -5.17 -0.43
C GLY A 239 -7.23 -5.26 -1.91
N HIS A 240 -7.74 -4.15 -2.43
CA HIS A 240 -8.07 -3.94 -3.83
C HIS A 240 -9.02 -4.99 -4.43
N LEU A 241 -10.02 -5.43 -3.63
CA LEU A 241 -11.00 -6.44 -4.05
C LEU A 241 -11.92 -5.89 -5.14
N SER A 242 -12.05 -6.62 -6.24
CA SER A 242 -13.03 -6.33 -7.31
C SER A 242 -14.45 -6.37 -6.76
N LYS A 243 -15.28 -5.43 -7.20
CA LYS A 243 -16.70 -5.40 -6.85
C LYS A 243 -17.49 -6.49 -7.56
N GLU A 244 -17.13 -6.77 -8.80
CA GLU A 244 -17.87 -7.65 -9.69
C GLU A 244 -17.34 -9.09 -9.70
N ASN A 245 -16.03 -9.25 -9.49
CA ASN A 245 -15.35 -10.54 -9.68
C ASN A 245 -14.75 -11.06 -8.38
N ASN A 246 -15.21 -10.58 -7.22
CA ASN A 246 -14.80 -11.08 -5.92
C ASN A 246 -15.90 -10.88 -4.86
N ARG A 247 -15.76 -11.59 -3.76
CA ARG A 247 -16.53 -11.37 -2.52
C ARG A 247 -15.55 -11.38 -1.34
N PRO A 248 -15.75 -10.51 -0.35
CA PRO A 248 -14.84 -10.44 0.81
C PRO A 248 -14.61 -11.79 1.47
N GLU A 249 -15.69 -12.56 1.70
CA GLU A 249 -15.63 -13.87 2.33
C GLU A 249 -14.82 -14.86 1.47
N LEU A 250 -15.03 -14.86 0.15
CA LEU A 250 -14.32 -15.73 -0.77
C LEU A 250 -12.83 -15.41 -0.82
N ALA A 251 -12.44 -14.13 -0.86
CA ALA A 251 -11.05 -13.72 -0.79
C ALA A 251 -10.40 -14.17 0.52
N TYR A 252 -11.07 -13.92 1.65
CA TYR A 252 -10.59 -14.31 2.97
C TYR A 252 -10.43 -15.83 3.09
N ASP A 253 -11.46 -16.60 2.74
CA ASP A 253 -11.43 -18.07 2.87
C ASP A 253 -10.39 -18.69 1.94
N THR A 254 -10.30 -18.26 0.68
CA THR A 254 -9.27 -18.74 -0.25
C THR A 254 -7.87 -18.53 0.30
N VAL A 255 -7.55 -17.33 0.78
CA VAL A 255 -6.22 -17.03 1.30
C VAL A 255 -5.98 -17.78 2.62
N ARG A 256 -6.94 -17.78 3.54
CA ARG A 256 -6.83 -18.50 4.82
C ARG A 256 -6.54 -19.97 4.61
N GLU A 257 -7.35 -20.67 3.82
CA GLU A 257 -7.19 -22.10 3.58
C GLU A 257 -5.80 -22.45 3.05
N HIS A 258 -5.31 -21.72 2.07
CA HIS A 258 -4.00 -21.97 1.49
C HIS A 258 -2.84 -21.71 2.46
N ILE A 259 -2.87 -20.61 3.23
CA ILE A 259 -1.81 -20.35 4.21
C ILE A 259 -1.85 -21.33 5.38
N GLU A 260 -3.04 -21.81 5.78
CA GLU A 260 -3.20 -22.83 6.83
C GLU A 260 -2.76 -24.22 6.35
N GLU A 261 -3.06 -24.61 5.10
CA GLU A 261 -2.53 -25.84 4.47
C GLU A 261 -1.00 -25.88 4.45
N TYR A 262 -0.37 -24.70 4.32
CA TYR A 262 1.10 -24.57 4.35
C TYR A 262 1.70 -24.58 5.76
N GLY A 263 0.88 -24.57 6.80
CA GLY A 263 1.29 -24.71 8.20
C GLY A 263 1.26 -23.42 9.03
N PHE A 264 0.79 -22.30 8.48
CA PHE A 264 0.49 -21.12 9.28
C PHE A 264 -0.85 -21.29 10.01
N SER A 265 -1.08 -20.49 11.03
CA SER A 265 -2.33 -20.53 11.81
C SER A 265 -2.92 -19.11 11.90
N VAL A 266 -4.01 -18.90 11.18
CA VAL A 266 -4.76 -17.63 11.25
C VAL A 266 -5.33 -17.45 12.66
N ASN A 267 -5.26 -16.22 13.17
CA ASN A 267 -5.60 -15.81 14.55
C ASN A 267 -4.71 -16.39 15.67
N LYS A 268 -3.57 -17.02 15.31
CA LYS A 268 -2.53 -17.43 16.28
C LYS A 268 -1.20 -16.78 15.97
N ASN A 269 -0.61 -17.12 14.82
CA ASN A 269 0.68 -16.58 14.37
C ASN A 269 0.56 -15.68 13.13
N ILE A 270 -0.61 -15.58 12.52
CA ILE A 270 -0.95 -14.62 11.46
C ILE A 270 -2.30 -13.98 11.79
N THR A 271 -2.38 -12.66 11.70
CA THR A 271 -3.67 -11.95 11.65
C THR A 271 -4.02 -11.72 10.18
N LEU A 272 -5.13 -12.30 9.72
CA LEU A 272 -5.65 -12.07 8.38
C LEU A 272 -6.91 -11.21 8.48
N ASP A 273 -6.97 -10.11 7.73
CA ASP A 273 -8.09 -9.18 7.72
C ASP A 273 -8.33 -8.63 6.31
N LEU A 274 -9.41 -7.91 6.13
CA LEU A 274 -9.87 -7.34 4.87
C LEU A 274 -9.88 -5.82 4.94
N THR A 275 -9.57 -5.17 3.81
CA THR A 275 -9.80 -3.74 3.64
C THR A 275 -11.21 -3.47 3.09
N TYR A 276 -11.63 -2.22 3.16
CA TYR A 276 -12.93 -1.78 2.65
C TYR A 276 -12.76 -0.81 1.47
N ARG A 277 -13.75 -0.79 0.57
CA ARG A 277 -13.70 0.05 -0.64
C ARG A 277 -14.00 1.52 -0.38
N ASP A 278 -14.82 1.85 0.60
CA ASP A 278 -15.40 3.18 0.77
C ASP A 278 -15.50 3.66 2.21
N LYS A 279 -14.92 2.90 3.15
CA LYS A 279 -14.81 3.25 4.57
C LYS A 279 -13.47 2.84 5.14
N ALA A 280 -13.02 3.55 6.16
CA ALA A 280 -11.81 3.21 6.87
C ALA A 280 -11.92 1.86 7.59
N GLY A 281 -10.83 1.11 7.54
CA GLY A 281 -10.63 -0.11 8.29
C GLY A 281 -10.19 0.16 9.73
N LYS A 282 -9.70 -0.89 10.37
CA LYS A 282 -9.07 -0.80 11.69
C LYS A 282 -7.75 -0.03 11.61
N VAL A 283 -7.43 0.75 12.64
CA VAL A 283 -6.10 1.31 12.85
C VAL A 283 -5.24 0.27 13.55
N TYR A 284 -4.16 -0.13 12.93
CA TYR A 284 -3.15 -1.03 13.50
C TYR A 284 -2.02 -0.20 14.09
N ILE A 285 -1.53 -0.58 15.26
CA ILE A 285 -0.37 0.01 15.93
C ILE A 285 0.68 -1.11 16.03
N LEU A 286 1.89 -0.85 15.52
CA LEU A 286 2.96 -1.84 15.33
C LEU A 286 4.25 -1.40 16.05
#